data_f01a400b9a4e7a4f8e2280d143e1fb70
#
_entry.id   f01a400b9a4e7a4f8e2280d143e1fb70
#
_cell.length_a   1.000
_cell.length_b   1.000
_cell.length_c   1.000
_cell.angle_alpha   90.00
_cell.angle_beta   90.00
_cell.angle_gamma   90.00
#
_symmetry.space_group_name_H-M   'P 1'
#
loop_
_entity.id
_entity.type
_entity.pdbx_description
1 polymer ?
#
loop_
_entity_poly.entity_id
_entity_poly.type
_entity_poly.pdbx_seq_one_letter_code
_entity_poly.pdbx_strand_id
1 'polypeptide(L)'
;MDFLNINETVQSVIRISKGVAREYGNASYAPAHLLFALMHKEVGLRSFVESLGKDADYLREWAEVRIEEYPKAAGAGEIMPDPKVNELFEQADNVRIKWGLLEINPLCLLAAIATPEAGFSTDELRSFPIREREIHDLFTSGMGNMKKSVSTQTDLPGSEAPLWTAGAGNLDKYCTDKTALAADKKVYPIVCRDRETRMMMEILGRMGKPNVLIIGDAGVGKTALVDGLACSIIEGTVPQYLKDMTIYELDTGTLIAGATYKGEIEERLKGIIKELSAHGNAILFIDEIHTLIDPKSGNSGAASILKPELAKGNITVIGVTTVDEYRKLIEPDHALNRRFEVLQVSEPDLASTVNMIQAALERYESYHGVGVDVDSLPECVALAKRYVKERRLPDAAIDLIDRTLSAVKMINQSGEKDIKGLAEQLAAIEAAEDQPEAERTEKLRLVNFTMKNRLSPILLGMLSDGQNEPESSDYGCLLYTSPSPRDRSL
;
A
#
# COMPACT_ATOMS: atom_id res chain seq x y z
N MET A 1 -15.25 22.10 27.06
CA MET A 1 -14.94 21.00 26.13
C MET A 1 -14.66 19.66 26.80
N ASP A 2 -14.46 19.59 28.09
CA ASP A 2 -14.06 18.36 28.82
C ASP A 2 -15.14 17.27 28.96
N PHE A 3 -16.34 17.48 28.44
CA PHE A 3 -17.46 16.53 28.51
C PHE A 3 -17.98 16.01 27.18
N LEU A 4 -17.41 16.48 26.05
CA LEU A 4 -17.83 16.07 24.73
C LEU A 4 -17.01 14.87 24.25
N ASN A 5 -17.69 13.81 23.84
CA ASN A 5 -17.01 12.63 23.30
C ASN A 5 -16.58 12.89 21.85
N ILE A 6 -15.32 13.26 21.68
CA ILE A 6 -14.70 13.72 20.42
C ILE A 6 -13.74 12.65 19.94
N ASN A 7 -13.84 12.24 18.67
CA ASN A 7 -12.91 11.26 18.09
C ASN A 7 -11.52 11.86 17.83
N GLU A 8 -10.52 11.00 17.63
CA GLU A 8 -9.12 11.41 17.39
C GLU A 8 -8.94 12.35 16.20
N THR A 9 -9.72 12.13 15.13
CA THR A 9 -9.65 12.98 13.94
C THR A 9 -10.11 14.40 14.23
N VAL A 10 -11.14 14.59 15.05
CA VAL A 10 -11.60 15.92 15.49
C VAL A 10 -10.57 16.58 16.40
N GLN A 11 -9.88 15.80 17.25
CA GLN A 11 -8.75 16.33 18.03
C GLN A 11 -7.63 16.86 17.12
N SER A 12 -7.33 16.13 16.03
CA SER A 12 -6.38 16.58 15.01
C SER A 12 -6.86 17.86 14.30
N VAL A 13 -8.16 17.98 13.99
CA VAL A 13 -8.76 19.20 13.45
C VAL A 13 -8.54 20.39 14.39
N ILE A 14 -8.76 20.24 15.69
CA ILE A 14 -8.53 21.29 16.69
C ILE A 14 -7.06 21.68 16.72
N ARG A 15 -6.14 20.71 16.69
CA ARG A 15 -4.69 20.95 16.69
C ARG A 15 -4.26 21.73 15.46
N ILE A 16 -4.71 21.34 14.27
CA ILE A 16 -4.43 22.02 13.01
C ILE A 16 -5.00 23.43 13.04
N SER A 17 -6.24 23.63 13.54
CA SER A 17 -6.89 24.93 13.66
C SER A 17 -6.11 25.89 14.54
N LYS A 18 -5.54 25.42 15.65
CA LYS A 18 -4.65 26.21 16.50
C LYS A 18 -3.35 26.59 15.78
N GLY A 19 -2.81 25.67 14.95
CA GLY A 19 -1.63 25.95 14.11
C GLY A 19 -1.91 27.04 13.09
N VAL A 20 -3.03 26.92 12.36
CA VAL A 20 -3.46 27.91 11.36
C VAL A 20 -3.71 29.28 12.01
N ALA A 21 -4.41 29.33 13.15
CA ALA A 21 -4.64 30.58 13.85
C ALA A 21 -3.32 31.29 14.25
N ARG A 22 -2.29 30.50 14.62
CA ARG A 22 -0.95 31.02 14.93
C ARG A 22 -0.26 31.54 13.67
N GLU A 23 -0.36 30.81 12.56
CA GLU A 23 0.25 31.18 11.28
C GLU A 23 -0.33 32.51 10.76
N TYR A 24 -1.64 32.66 10.83
CA TYR A 24 -2.33 33.89 10.43
C TYR A 24 -2.27 35.01 11.49
N GLY A 25 -1.67 34.73 12.65
CA GLY A 25 -1.53 35.73 13.73
C GLY A 25 -2.85 36.10 14.41
N ASN A 26 -3.84 35.21 14.41
CA ASN A 26 -5.14 35.48 15.04
C ASN A 26 -5.08 35.25 16.57
N ALA A 27 -5.90 36.01 17.32
CA ALA A 27 -5.93 35.97 18.79
C ALA A 27 -6.57 34.69 19.33
N SER A 28 -7.48 34.08 18.58
CA SER A 28 -8.18 32.82 18.92
C SER A 28 -8.43 32.00 17.66
N TYR A 29 -8.68 30.68 17.82
CA TYR A 29 -9.18 29.90 16.71
C TYR A 29 -10.71 29.89 16.69
N ALA A 30 -11.29 30.15 15.53
CA ALA A 30 -12.70 30.37 15.28
C ALA A 30 -13.26 29.35 14.26
N PRO A 31 -14.58 29.30 13.98
CA PRO A 31 -15.17 28.32 13.06
C PRO A 31 -14.50 28.20 11.68
N ALA A 32 -14.00 29.31 11.10
CA ALA A 32 -13.30 29.25 9.83
C ALA A 32 -11.99 28.48 9.89
N HIS A 33 -11.25 28.55 11.02
CA HIS A 33 -10.04 27.73 11.21
C HIS A 33 -10.36 26.23 11.28
N LEU A 34 -11.50 25.88 11.91
CA LEU A 34 -11.97 24.48 11.93
C LEU A 34 -12.36 24.00 10.54
N LEU A 35 -13.05 24.81 9.75
CA LEU A 35 -13.39 24.47 8.36
C LEU A 35 -12.13 24.29 7.49
N PHE A 36 -11.16 25.19 7.62
CA PHE A 36 -9.86 25.07 6.94
C PHE A 36 -9.14 23.79 7.31
N ALA A 37 -9.12 23.46 8.62
CA ALA A 37 -8.50 22.24 9.13
C ALA A 37 -9.23 20.97 8.68
N LEU A 38 -10.56 21.00 8.52
CA LEU A 38 -11.36 19.90 7.98
C LEU A 38 -10.98 19.55 6.53
N MET A 39 -10.52 20.52 5.74
CA MET A 39 -10.06 20.31 4.36
C MET A 39 -8.59 19.88 4.29
N HIS A 40 -7.89 19.73 5.42
CA HIS A 40 -6.52 19.28 5.46
C HIS A 40 -6.40 17.79 5.07
N LYS A 41 -5.30 17.40 4.42
CA LYS A 41 -5.08 16.03 3.93
C LYS A 41 -5.15 14.96 5.02
N GLU A 42 -4.73 15.29 6.24
CA GLU A 42 -4.75 14.38 7.41
C GLU A 42 -6.17 14.05 7.90
N VAL A 43 -7.16 14.85 7.59
CA VAL A 43 -8.55 14.66 8.04
C VAL A 43 -9.36 13.77 7.09
N GLY A 44 -8.96 13.69 5.82
CA GLY A 44 -9.56 12.81 4.82
C GLY A 44 -10.96 13.20 4.33
N LEU A 45 -11.47 14.40 4.67
CA LEU A 45 -12.82 14.83 4.32
C LEU A 45 -12.96 15.32 2.86
N ARG A 46 -11.84 15.50 2.17
CA ARG A 46 -11.81 16.00 0.79
C ARG A 46 -12.58 15.12 -0.18
N SER A 47 -12.38 13.81 -0.13
CA SER A 47 -13.09 12.84 -0.98
C SER A 47 -14.61 12.83 -0.74
N PHE A 48 -15.04 13.07 0.50
CA PHE A 48 -16.47 13.23 0.81
C PHE A 48 -17.06 14.47 0.18
N VAL A 49 -16.38 15.61 0.27
CA VAL A 49 -16.81 16.87 -0.35
C VAL A 49 -16.89 16.73 -1.88
N GLU A 50 -15.91 16.07 -2.48
CA GLU A 50 -15.89 15.76 -3.91
C GLU A 50 -17.04 14.81 -4.31
N SER A 51 -17.45 13.86 -3.46
CA SER A 51 -18.61 12.99 -3.70
C SER A 51 -19.95 13.73 -3.65
N LEU A 52 -20.01 14.89 -2.97
CA LEU A 52 -21.13 15.82 -3.03
C LEU A 52 -21.15 16.67 -4.32
N GLY A 53 -20.18 16.48 -5.21
CA GLY A 53 -20.00 17.31 -6.41
C GLY A 53 -19.54 18.72 -6.09
N LYS A 54 -18.88 18.93 -4.93
CA LYS A 54 -18.38 20.23 -4.47
C LYS A 54 -16.86 20.26 -4.52
N ASP A 55 -16.30 21.46 -4.68
CA ASP A 55 -14.86 21.67 -4.71
C ASP A 55 -14.31 21.92 -3.30
N ALA A 56 -13.41 21.05 -2.85
CA ALA A 56 -12.77 21.15 -1.53
C ALA A 56 -11.78 22.31 -1.45
N ASP A 57 -11.14 22.69 -2.56
CA ASP A 57 -10.24 23.83 -2.61
C ASP A 57 -11.03 25.14 -2.49
N TYR A 58 -12.21 25.23 -3.09
CA TYR A 58 -13.13 26.38 -2.89
C TYR A 58 -13.55 26.52 -1.43
N LEU A 59 -13.85 25.43 -0.72
CA LEU A 59 -14.17 25.50 0.72
C LEU A 59 -12.99 25.99 1.56
N ARG A 60 -11.78 25.61 1.19
CA ARG A 60 -10.55 26.06 1.84
C ARG A 60 -10.35 27.56 1.62
N GLU A 61 -10.47 28.04 0.40
CA GLU A 61 -10.38 29.48 0.06
C GLU A 61 -11.49 30.26 0.76
N TRP A 62 -12.71 29.73 0.81
CA TRP A 62 -13.84 30.33 1.51
C TRP A 62 -13.56 30.52 3.01
N ALA A 63 -12.90 29.57 3.64
CA ALA A 63 -12.45 29.64 5.03
C ALA A 63 -11.31 30.66 5.20
N GLU A 64 -10.35 30.66 4.28
CA GLU A 64 -9.15 31.51 4.31
C GLU A 64 -9.51 33.00 4.28
N VAL A 65 -10.42 33.42 3.41
CA VAL A 65 -10.92 34.78 3.35
C VAL A 65 -11.46 35.26 4.71
N ARG A 66 -12.16 34.39 5.44
CA ARG A 66 -12.72 34.72 6.75
C ARG A 66 -11.69 34.71 7.86
N ILE A 67 -10.66 33.87 7.76
CA ILE A 67 -9.54 33.82 8.70
C ILE A 67 -8.75 35.13 8.65
N GLU A 68 -8.63 35.73 7.49
CA GLU A 68 -7.95 37.03 7.33
C GLU A 68 -8.68 38.20 8.02
N GLU A 69 -10.02 38.11 8.09
CA GLU A 69 -10.88 39.12 8.73
C GLU A 69 -10.89 39.03 10.27
N TYR A 70 -10.44 37.91 10.87
CA TYR A 70 -10.45 37.77 12.32
C TYR A 70 -9.41 38.64 13.02
N PRO A 71 -9.69 39.04 14.28
CA PRO A 71 -8.79 39.91 15.05
C PRO A 71 -7.39 39.30 15.20
N LYS A 72 -6.37 40.13 14.99
CA LYS A 72 -4.97 39.73 15.14
C LYS A 72 -4.53 39.80 16.59
N ALA A 73 -3.64 38.88 17.00
CA ALA A 73 -3.10 38.83 18.35
C ALA A 73 -2.10 39.98 18.59
N ALA A 74 -2.19 40.60 19.74
CA ALA A 74 -1.25 41.67 20.13
C ALA A 74 0.09 41.15 20.71
N GLY A 75 0.29 39.81 20.80
CA GLY A 75 1.49 39.18 21.33
C GLY A 75 1.44 37.64 21.29
N ALA A 76 2.56 37.00 21.62
CA ALA A 76 2.67 35.53 21.68
C ALA A 76 1.96 34.97 22.92
N GLY A 77 0.67 34.65 22.82
CA GLY A 77 -0.12 34.01 23.85
C GLY A 77 -0.57 32.59 23.44
N GLU A 78 -1.16 31.85 24.37
CA GLU A 78 -1.83 30.60 24.10
C GLU A 78 -3.11 30.87 23.29
N ILE A 79 -3.29 30.17 22.17
CA ILE A 79 -4.46 30.35 21.31
C ILE A 79 -5.65 29.64 21.92
N MET A 80 -6.61 30.41 22.39
CA MET A 80 -7.85 29.94 22.99
C MET A 80 -8.97 29.77 21.93
N PRO A 81 -9.99 28.94 22.19
CA PRO A 81 -11.15 28.88 21.34
C PRO A 81 -11.96 30.18 21.39
N ASP A 82 -12.48 30.59 20.22
CA ASP A 82 -13.52 31.63 20.15
C ASP A 82 -14.83 31.11 20.80
N PRO A 83 -15.65 31.95 21.42
CA PRO A 83 -16.96 31.55 21.99
C PRO A 83 -17.83 30.78 20.99
N LYS A 84 -17.86 31.17 19.74
CA LYS A 84 -18.61 30.50 18.64
C LYS A 84 -18.13 29.05 18.39
N VAL A 85 -16.90 28.72 18.76
CA VAL A 85 -16.40 27.34 18.64
C VAL A 85 -17.13 26.42 19.61
N ASN A 86 -17.45 26.90 20.82
CA ASN A 86 -18.18 26.09 21.79
C ASN A 86 -19.63 25.83 21.30
N GLU A 87 -20.30 26.86 20.76
CA GLU A 87 -21.63 26.74 20.17
C GLU A 87 -21.63 25.76 18.99
N LEU A 88 -20.58 25.79 18.16
CA LEU A 88 -20.41 24.90 17.05
C LEU A 88 -20.24 23.43 17.52
N PHE A 89 -19.49 23.18 18.58
CA PHE A 89 -19.32 21.85 19.13
C PHE A 89 -20.60 21.33 19.81
N GLU A 90 -21.39 22.16 20.45
CA GLU A 90 -22.71 21.81 20.96
C GLU A 90 -23.66 21.41 19.81
N GLN A 91 -23.63 22.15 18.71
CA GLN A 91 -24.40 21.77 17.51
C GLN A 91 -23.88 20.49 16.86
N ALA A 92 -22.57 20.27 16.83
CA ALA A 92 -21.98 19.02 16.34
C ALA A 92 -22.40 17.82 17.21
N ASP A 93 -22.56 18.01 18.53
CA ASP A 93 -23.07 16.98 19.42
C ASP A 93 -24.56 16.68 19.16
N ASN A 94 -25.38 17.69 18.91
CA ASN A 94 -26.77 17.52 18.49
C ASN A 94 -26.86 16.70 17.18
N VAL A 95 -25.99 16.98 16.21
CA VAL A 95 -25.91 16.22 14.96
C VAL A 95 -25.47 14.77 15.24
N ARG A 96 -24.49 14.56 16.11
CA ARG A 96 -24.04 13.23 16.56
C ARG A 96 -25.19 12.40 17.12
N ILE A 97 -25.96 12.99 18.03
CA ILE A 97 -27.13 12.34 18.67
C ILE A 97 -28.18 12.00 17.61
N LYS A 98 -28.51 12.95 16.72
CA LYS A 98 -29.46 12.78 15.62
C LYS A 98 -29.08 11.66 14.66
N TRP A 99 -27.79 11.47 14.44
CA TRP A 99 -27.26 10.41 13.58
C TRP A 99 -26.98 9.10 14.30
N GLY A 100 -27.15 9.03 15.61
CA GLY A 100 -26.94 7.82 16.44
C GLY A 100 -25.46 7.43 16.56
N LEU A 101 -24.55 8.39 16.49
CA LEU A 101 -23.11 8.17 16.60
C LEU A 101 -22.66 8.21 18.06
N LEU A 102 -21.60 7.45 18.37
CA LEU A 102 -21.02 7.40 19.73
C LEU A 102 -20.14 8.63 20.02
N GLU A 103 -19.45 9.15 19.01
CA GLU A 103 -18.48 10.24 19.12
C GLU A 103 -18.72 11.30 18.05
N ILE A 104 -18.33 12.55 18.33
CA ILE A 104 -18.33 13.64 17.33
C ILE A 104 -17.20 13.34 16.35
N ASN A 105 -17.55 13.15 15.09
CA ASN A 105 -16.64 12.95 13.99
C ASN A 105 -16.54 14.20 13.07
N PRO A 106 -15.59 14.26 12.11
CA PRO A 106 -15.44 15.40 11.20
C PRO A 106 -16.70 15.78 10.40
N LEU A 107 -17.58 14.79 10.11
CA LEU A 107 -18.86 15.07 9.41
C LEU A 107 -19.86 15.79 10.30
N CYS A 108 -19.88 15.45 11.59
CA CYS A 108 -20.73 16.18 12.56
C CYS A 108 -20.31 17.65 12.62
N LEU A 109 -18.98 17.93 12.62
CA LEU A 109 -18.46 19.29 12.57
C LEU A 109 -18.81 20.01 11.25
N LEU A 110 -18.66 19.35 10.10
CA LEU A 110 -19.00 19.92 8.80
C LEU A 110 -20.51 20.22 8.71
N ALA A 111 -21.35 19.32 9.20
CA ALA A 111 -22.81 19.54 9.27
C ALA A 111 -23.17 20.69 10.21
N ALA A 112 -22.51 20.79 11.37
CA ALA A 112 -22.69 21.91 12.29
C ALA A 112 -22.24 23.24 11.66
N ILE A 113 -21.14 23.28 10.93
CA ILE A 113 -20.66 24.46 10.19
C ILE A 113 -21.66 24.88 9.11
N ALA A 114 -22.32 23.94 8.43
CA ALA A 114 -23.33 24.20 7.42
C ALA A 114 -24.71 24.61 8.01
N THR A 115 -24.87 24.55 9.35
CA THR A 115 -26.09 24.96 10.04
C THR A 115 -26.04 26.46 10.38
N PRO A 116 -27.03 27.26 9.97
CA PRO A 116 -27.09 28.68 10.29
C PRO A 116 -27.02 28.96 11.81
N GLU A 117 -26.33 30.01 12.18
CA GLU A 117 -26.18 30.53 13.56
C GLU A 117 -25.34 29.63 14.50
N ALA A 118 -24.87 28.45 14.06
CA ALA A 118 -24.02 27.60 14.90
C ALA A 118 -22.55 28.05 14.92
N GLY A 119 -22.03 28.52 13.79
CA GLY A 119 -20.66 29.05 13.68
C GLY A 119 -20.56 30.25 12.76
N PHE A 120 -21.44 30.32 11.76
CA PHE A 120 -21.58 31.38 10.79
C PHE A 120 -23.01 31.87 10.74
N SER A 121 -23.19 33.16 10.46
CA SER A 121 -24.53 33.78 10.26
C SER A 121 -25.18 33.26 8.98
N THR A 122 -26.52 33.43 8.91
CA THR A 122 -27.30 33.10 7.71
C THR A 122 -26.77 33.81 6.46
N ASP A 123 -26.31 35.04 6.59
CA ASP A 123 -25.81 35.85 5.46
C ASP A 123 -24.43 35.30 4.98
N GLU A 124 -23.55 34.93 5.88
CA GLU A 124 -22.27 34.32 5.54
C GLU A 124 -22.43 32.96 4.83
N LEU A 125 -23.41 32.17 5.24
CA LEU A 125 -23.70 30.86 4.66
C LEU A 125 -24.44 30.93 3.29
N ARG A 126 -24.86 32.11 2.82
CA ARG A 126 -25.42 32.25 1.46
C ARG A 126 -24.41 31.86 0.37
N SER A 127 -23.14 32.15 0.59
CA SER A 127 -22.05 31.78 -0.32
C SER A 127 -21.40 30.43 -0.02
N PHE A 128 -21.84 29.74 1.04
CA PHE A 128 -21.32 28.42 1.40
C PHE A 128 -21.93 27.35 0.50
N PRO A 129 -21.09 26.50 -0.16
CA PRO A 129 -21.59 25.62 -1.23
C PRO A 129 -22.31 24.36 -0.72
N ILE A 130 -22.23 24.04 0.58
CA ILE A 130 -22.77 22.82 1.18
C ILE A 130 -23.88 23.15 2.17
N ARG A 131 -24.95 22.35 2.16
CA ARG A 131 -26.04 22.47 3.13
C ARG A 131 -26.11 21.26 4.04
N GLU A 132 -26.53 21.41 5.30
CA GLU A 132 -26.67 20.33 6.29
C GLU A 132 -27.43 19.11 5.71
N ARG A 133 -28.51 19.37 4.94
CA ARG A 133 -29.33 18.32 4.34
C ARG A 133 -28.54 17.45 3.33
N GLU A 134 -27.69 18.06 2.51
CA GLU A 134 -26.87 17.32 1.54
C GLU A 134 -25.92 16.35 2.24
N ILE A 135 -25.33 16.79 3.36
CA ILE A 135 -24.44 15.93 4.18
C ILE A 135 -25.24 14.79 4.82
N HIS A 136 -26.43 15.11 5.37
CA HIS A 136 -27.31 14.12 6.00
C HIS A 136 -27.80 13.06 5.01
N ASP A 137 -28.21 13.48 3.81
CA ASP A 137 -28.77 12.58 2.80
C ASP A 137 -27.69 11.61 2.26
N LEU A 138 -26.48 12.10 2.06
CA LEU A 138 -25.37 11.25 1.65
C LEU A 138 -24.96 10.28 2.76
N PHE A 139 -24.88 10.75 4.00
CA PHE A 139 -24.59 9.93 5.17
C PHE A 139 -25.63 8.81 5.36
N THR A 140 -26.92 9.14 5.26
CA THR A 140 -28.01 8.16 5.40
C THR A 140 -28.10 7.21 4.21
N SER A 141 -27.80 7.65 3.01
CA SER A 141 -27.73 6.79 1.81
C SER A 141 -26.60 5.77 1.92
N GLY A 142 -25.44 6.17 2.44
CA GLY A 142 -24.32 5.28 2.75
C GLY A 142 -24.67 4.23 3.82
N MET A 143 -25.35 4.62 4.89
CA MET A 143 -25.85 3.69 5.92
C MET A 143 -27.00 2.79 5.43
N GLY A 144 -27.84 3.26 4.52
CA GLY A 144 -28.93 2.48 3.92
C GLY A 144 -28.40 1.32 3.07
N ASN A 145 -27.29 1.50 2.40
CA ASN A 145 -26.61 0.44 1.66
C ASN A 145 -25.93 -0.59 2.61
N MET A 146 -25.44 -0.19 3.76
CA MET A 146 -24.92 -1.14 4.78
C MET A 146 -26.01 -2.01 5.43
N LYS A 147 -27.21 -1.48 5.66
CA LYS A 147 -28.35 -2.29 6.18
C LYS A 147 -28.96 -3.23 5.14
N LYS A 148 -28.76 -2.98 3.83
CA LYS A 148 -29.22 -3.85 2.73
C LYS A 148 -28.20 -4.93 2.35
N SER A 149 -26.94 -4.82 2.71
CA SER A 149 -25.89 -5.82 2.41
C SER A 149 -25.89 -7.05 3.34
N VAL A 150 -26.83 -7.15 4.28
CA VAL A 150 -27.09 -8.40 5.04
C VAL A 150 -28.04 -9.33 4.29
N SER A 151 -28.58 -8.93 3.14
CA SER A 151 -29.36 -9.83 2.29
C SER A 151 -29.16 -9.48 0.81
N THR A 152 -28.55 -10.42 0.10
CA THR A 152 -28.33 -10.51 -1.36
C THR A 152 -27.01 -9.96 -1.91
N GLN A 153 -26.18 -10.91 -2.32
CA GLN A 153 -25.11 -10.81 -3.29
C GLN A 153 -25.58 -10.15 -4.59
N THR A 154 -24.86 -9.19 -5.09
CA THR A 154 -24.49 -9.08 -6.54
C THR A 154 -23.50 -7.94 -6.75
N ASP A 155 -22.50 -8.25 -7.53
CA ASP A 155 -21.34 -7.53 -8.03
C ASP A 155 -21.52 -6.07 -8.45
N LEU A 156 -20.50 -5.23 -8.10
CA LEU A 156 -19.91 -4.23 -9.02
C LEU A 156 -18.56 -3.73 -8.46
N PRO A 157 -17.51 -3.54 -9.26
CA PRO A 157 -16.16 -3.27 -8.82
C PRO A 157 -15.87 -1.78 -8.62
N GLY A 158 -15.11 -1.47 -7.56
CA GLY A 158 -14.37 -0.22 -7.44
C GLY A 158 -15.09 0.92 -6.74
N SER A 159 -15.14 0.88 -5.41
CA SER A 159 -15.15 2.09 -4.59
C SER A 159 -14.47 1.76 -3.26
N GLU A 160 -13.28 2.31 -3.07
CA GLU A 160 -12.66 2.38 -1.76
C GLU A 160 -13.65 3.04 -0.80
N ALA A 161 -14.03 2.36 0.28
CA ALA A 161 -14.90 2.92 1.31
C ALA A 161 -14.18 4.10 1.96
N PRO A 162 -14.86 5.24 2.17
CA PRO A 162 -14.22 6.41 2.79
C PRO A 162 -13.81 6.14 4.23
N LEU A 163 -12.61 6.55 4.59
CA LEU A 163 -11.91 6.37 5.88
C LEU A 163 -12.66 6.89 7.14
N TRP A 164 -13.91 7.33 7.05
CA TRP A 164 -14.64 7.99 8.14
C TRP A 164 -15.99 7.35 8.49
N THR A 165 -16.29 6.17 7.97
CA THR A 165 -17.45 5.38 8.41
C THR A 165 -17.16 4.72 9.75
N ALA A 166 -17.80 5.20 10.80
CA ALA A 166 -17.98 4.65 12.13
C ALA A 166 -16.78 3.84 12.66
N GLY A 167 -15.89 4.48 13.43
CA GLY A 167 -14.94 3.79 14.30
C GLY A 167 -14.22 2.61 13.65
N ALA A 168 -13.46 2.86 12.57
CA ALA A 168 -12.53 1.85 12.10
C ALA A 168 -11.65 1.48 13.29
N GLY A 169 -11.72 0.24 13.74
CA GLY A 169 -10.92 -0.28 14.83
C GLY A 169 -9.44 -0.06 14.52
N ASN A 170 -8.59 -0.13 15.52
CA ASN A 170 -7.16 -0.04 15.29
C ASN A 170 -6.69 -1.12 14.31
N LEU A 171 -7.39 -2.27 14.25
CA LEU A 171 -7.13 -3.32 13.25
C LEU A 171 -7.33 -2.81 11.82
N ASP A 172 -8.46 -2.17 11.52
CA ASP A 172 -8.75 -1.67 10.18
C ASP A 172 -7.83 -0.52 9.75
N LYS A 173 -7.29 0.23 10.74
CA LYS A 173 -6.44 1.39 10.49
C LYS A 173 -4.97 1.04 10.29
N TYR A 174 -4.48 0.03 11.02
CA TYR A 174 -3.05 -0.33 11.06
C TYR A 174 -2.75 -1.74 10.57
N CYS A 175 -3.78 -2.52 10.23
CA CYS A 175 -3.61 -3.88 9.76
C CYS A 175 -4.37 -4.10 8.46
N THR A 176 -3.83 -4.98 7.61
CA THR A 176 -4.47 -5.44 6.38
C THR A 176 -4.93 -6.89 6.57
N ASP A 177 -6.18 -7.19 6.28
CA ASP A 177 -6.70 -8.57 6.30
C ASP A 177 -6.19 -9.35 5.08
N LYS A 178 -5.16 -10.19 5.29
CA LYS A 178 -4.61 -11.07 4.24
C LYS A 178 -5.58 -12.17 3.82
N THR A 179 -6.43 -12.61 4.71
CA THR A 179 -7.43 -13.65 4.42
C THR A 179 -8.49 -13.11 3.47
N ALA A 180 -8.93 -11.87 3.68
CA ALA A 180 -9.83 -11.19 2.74
C ALA A 180 -9.15 -10.94 1.38
N LEU A 181 -7.87 -10.55 1.36
CA LEU A 181 -7.11 -10.41 0.11
C LEU A 181 -6.96 -11.75 -0.63
N ALA A 182 -6.81 -12.86 0.10
CA ALA A 182 -6.76 -14.20 -0.50
C ALA A 182 -8.13 -14.60 -1.09
N ALA A 183 -9.23 -14.27 -0.42
CA ALA A 183 -10.59 -14.49 -0.93
C ALA A 183 -10.85 -13.69 -2.22
N ASP A 184 -10.33 -12.46 -2.31
CA ASP A 184 -10.40 -11.60 -3.50
C ASP A 184 -9.44 -12.03 -4.63
N LYS A 185 -8.69 -13.13 -4.46
CA LYS A 185 -7.66 -13.60 -5.41
C LYS A 185 -6.56 -12.56 -5.68
N LYS A 186 -6.32 -11.67 -4.75
CA LYS A 186 -5.22 -10.70 -4.80
C LYS A 186 -3.91 -11.27 -4.28
N VAL A 187 -3.98 -12.41 -3.62
CA VAL A 187 -2.85 -13.19 -3.10
C VAL A 187 -2.80 -14.52 -3.84
N TYR A 188 -1.61 -15.03 -4.08
CA TYR A 188 -1.41 -16.24 -4.89
C TYR A 188 -1.02 -17.43 -4.01
N PRO A 189 -1.50 -18.64 -4.36
CA PRO A 189 -1.10 -19.85 -3.67
C PRO A 189 0.41 -20.07 -3.82
N ILE A 190 1.02 -20.50 -2.74
CA ILE A 190 2.45 -20.85 -2.74
C ILE A 190 2.63 -22.27 -3.27
N VAL A 191 3.68 -22.46 -4.06
CA VAL A 191 4.04 -23.77 -4.65
C VAL A 191 5.39 -24.22 -4.11
N CYS A 192 5.59 -25.52 -3.97
CA CYS A 192 6.87 -26.13 -3.53
C CYS A 192 7.34 -25.72 -2.12
N ARG A 193 6.41 -25.39 -1.22
CA ARG A 193 6.67 -25.07 0.19
C ARG A 193 5.78 -25.86 1.16
N ASP A 194 5.34 -27.04 0.73
CA ASP A 194 4.40 -27.89 1.49
C ASP A 194 4.95 -28.29 2.86
N ARG A 195 6.27 -28.49 2.96
CA ARG A 195 6.93 -28.85 4.22
C ARG A 195 6.89 -27.70 5.20
N GLU A 196 7.30 -26.51 4.77
CA GLU A 196 7.34 -25.30 5.60
C GLU A 196 5.92 -24.89 5.99
N THR A 197 4.97 -24.96 5.08
CA THR A 197 3.53 -24.67 5.34
C THR A 197 2.98 -25.63 6.38
N ARG A 198 3.26 -26.93 6.25
CA ARG A 198 2.83 -27.95 7.22
C ARG A 198 3.44 -27.72 8.60
N MET A 199 4.75 -27.44 8.68
CA MET A 199 5.43 -27.10 9.92
C MET A 199 4.86 -25.86 10.58
N MET A 200 4.54 -24.83 9.80
CA MET A 200 3.90 -23.60 10.30
C MET A 200 2.52 -23.90 10.89
N MET A 201 1.68 -24.68 10.19
CA MET A 201 0.39 -25.12 10.72
C MET A 201 0.54 -25.91 12.02
N GLU A 202 1.51 -26.83 12.08
CA GLU A 202 1.78 -27.64 13.28
C GLU A 202 2.17 -26.77 14.48
N ILE A 203 3.02 -25.76 14.28
CA ILE A 203 3.42 -24.83 15.33
C ILE A 203 2.23 -24.00 15.82
N LEU A 204 1.39 -23.48 14.91
CA LEU A 204 0.19 -22.70 15.24
C LEU A 204 -0.84 -23.51 16.03
N GLY A 205 -0.86 -24.85 15.87
CA GLY A 205 -1.72 -25.76 16.64
C GLY A 205 -1.23 -26.09 18.06
N ARG A 206 -0.07 -25.58 18.50
CA ARG A 206 0.48 -25.88 19.81
C ARG A 206 -0.20 -25.11 20.93
N MET A 207 -0.56 -25.80 22.00
CA MET A 207 -1.19 -25.18 23.18
C MET A 207 -0.30 -24.15 23.90
N GLY A 208 0.99 -24.43 23.99
CA GLY A 208 1.89 -23.63 24.85
C GLY A 208 2.67 -22.53 24.15
N LYS A 209 2.83 -22.61 22.80
CA LYS A 209 3.61 -21.67 22.00
C LYS A 209 3.09 -21.64 20.55
N PRO A 210 1.92 -21.07 20.32
CA PRO A 210 1.32 -21.00 18.98
C PRO A 210 1.91 -19.87 18.13
N ASN A 211 3.16 -19.42 18.41
CA ASN A 211 3.77 -18.33 17.67
C ASN A 211 4.92 -18.83 16.81
N VAL A 212 4.95 -18.38 15.56
CA VAL A 212 5.93 -18.76 14.56
C VAL A 212 6.88 -17.59 14.29
N LEU A 213 8.15 -17.85 14.26
CA LEU A 213 9.15 -16.91 13.77
C LEU A 213 9.80 -17.48 12.51
N ILE A 214 9.44 -16.95 11.37
CA ILE A 214 9.99 -17.36 10.07
C ILE A 214 11.30 -16.62 9.84
N ILE A 215 12.39 -17.36 9.74
CA ILE A 215 13.71 -16.81 9.46
C ILE A 215 14.27 -17.32 8.13
N GLY A 216 15.02 -16.48 7.43
CA GLY A 216 15.67 -16.84 6.17
C GLY A 216 16.29 -15.63 5.49
N ASP A 217 17.09 -15.86 4.46
CA ASP A 217 17.70 -14.79 3.68
C ASP A 217 16.62 -13.92 2.97
N ALA A 218 17.00 -12.71 2.55
CA ALA A 218 16.12 -11.88 1.74
C ALA A 218 15.82 -12.55 0.40
N GLY A 219 14.55 -12.50 -0.05
CA GLY A 219 14.15 -13.03 -1.36
C GLY A 219 13.86 -14.54 -1.41
N VAL A 220 13.92 -15.29 -0.29
CA VAL A 220 13.61 -16.73 -0.28
C VAL A 220 12.11 -17.06 -0.25
N GLY A 221 11.23 -16.04 -0.14
CA GLY A 221 9.78 -16.22 -0.15
C GLY A 221 9.14 -16.38 1.23
N LYS A 222 9.68 -15.76 2.28
CA LYS A 222 9.13 -15.82 3.64
C LYS A 222 7.72 -15.25 3.76
N THR A 223 7.50 -14.07 3.21
CA THR A 223 6.18 -13.39 3.20
C THR A 223 5.17 -14.18 2.38
N ALA A 224 5.60 -14.74 1.23
CA ALA A 224 4.77 -15.59 0.40
C ALA A 224 4.28 -16.86 1.13
N LEU A 225 5.06 -17.38 2.10
CA LEU A 225 4.64 -18.53 2.91
C LEU A 225 3.40 -18.21 3.76
N VAL A 226 3.30 -16.98 4.27
CA VAL A 226 2.11 -16.52 5.03
C VAL A 226 0.94 -16.29 4.09
N ASP A 227 1.19 -15.78 2.89
CA ASP A 227 0.19 -15.63 1.83
C ASP A 227 -0.39 -17.00 1.43
N GLY A 228 0.46 -18.01 1.28
CA GLY A 228 0.04 -19.39 1.02
C GLY A 228 -0.82 -19.98 2.15
N LEU A 229 -0.52 -19.65 3.41
CA LEU A 229 -1.36 -20.04 4.54
C LEU A 229 -2.74 -19.38 4.47
N ALA A 230 -2.81 -18.08 4.12
CA ALA A 230 -4.08 -17.38 3.96
C ALA A 230 -4.93 -18.01 2.84
N CYS A 231 -4.33 -18.35 1.70
CA CYS A 231 -5.00 -19.09 0.63
C CYS A 231 -5.52 -20.45 1.13
N SER A 232 -4.70 -21.21 1.85
CA SER A 232 -5.07 -22.53 2.39
C SER A 232 -6.23 -22.45 3.40
N ILE A 233 -6.32 -21.37 4.19
CA ILE A 233 -7.45 -21.13 5.10
C ILE A 233 -8.74 -20.92 4.31
N ILE A 234 -8.71 -20.09 3.27
CA ILE A 234 -9.88 -19.82 2.41
C ILE A 234 -10.32 -21.06 1.64
N GLU A 235 -9.38 -21.84 1.13
CA GLU A 235 -9.65 -23.11 0.43
C GLU A 235 -10.13 -24.22 1.38
N GLY A 236 -9.99 -24.03 2.70
CA GLY A 236 -10.37 -25.03 3.70
C GLY A 236 -9.41 -26.23 3.76
N THR A 237 -8.22 -26.13 3.17
CA THR A 237 -7.20 -27.21 3.13
C THR A 237 -6.36 -27.27 4.43
N VAL A 238 -6.74 -26.50 5.44
CA VAL A 238 -6.08 -26.42 6.76
C VAL A 238 -6.76 -27.31 7.81
N PRO A 239 -6.05 -27.67 8.90
CA PRO A 239 -6.64 -28.34 10.05
C PRO A 239 -7.80 -27.55 10.67
N GLN A 240 -8.72 -28.25 11.37
CA GLN A 240 -9.96 -27.67 11.91
C GLN A 240 -9.73 -26.41 12.77
N TYR A 241 -8.65 -26.36 13.55
CA TYR A 241 -8.33 -25.23 14.43
C TYR A 241 -7.87 -23.96 13.70
N LEU A 242 -7.59 -24.05 12.37
CA LEU A 242 -7.19 -22.89 11.55
C LEU A 242 -8.29 -22.44 10.57
N LYS A 243 -9.39 -23.22 10.40
CA LYS A 243 -10.41 -22.95 9.36
C LYS A 243 -11.10 -21.59 9.49
N ASP A 244 -11.28 -21.11 10.73
CA ASP A 244 -11.99 -19.86 10.98
C ASP A 244 -11.02 -18.74 11.42
N MET A 245 -9.71 -18.92 11.17
CA MET A 245 -8.70 -17.93 11.54
C MET A 245 -8.56 -16.85 10.47
N THR A 246 -8.42 -15.62 10.92
CA THR A 246 -8.13 -14.46 10.06
C THR A 246 -6.70 -14.01 10.28
N ILE A 247 -5.95 -13.74 9.21
CA ILE A 247 -4.57 -13.25 9.29
C ILE A 247 -4.56 -11.74 9.03
N TYR A 248 -4.18 -10.98 10.05
CA TYR A 248 -4.00 -9.53 9.99
C TYR A 248 -2.52 -9.17 9.88
N GLU A 249 -2.12 -8.58 8.77
CA GLU A 249 -0.76 -8.06 8.55
C GLU A 249 -0.65 -6.67 9.15
N LEU A 250 0.29 -6.49 10.08
CA LEU A 250 0.59 -5.19 10.68
C LEU A 250 1.38 -4.32 9.70
N ASP A 251 0.83 -3.18 9.33
CA ASP A 251 1.56 -2.13 8.61
C ASP A 251 2.42 -1.33 9.59
N THR A 252 3.69 -1.72 9.70
CA THR A 252 4.67 -1.05 10.57
C THR A 252 4.93 0.38 10.15
N GLY A 253 4.82 0.69 8.85
CA GLY A 253 4.95 2.04 8.30
C GLY A 253 3.85 2.96 8.80
N THR A 254 2.59 2.55 8.65
CA THR A 254 1.42 3.30 9.12
C THR A 254 1.37 3.38 10.64
N LEU A 255 1.82 2.33 11.36
CA LEU A 255 1.90 2.33 12.82
C LEU A 255 2.84 3.44 13.35
N ILE A 256 3.97 3.67 12.67
CA ILE A 256 5.01 4.63 13.06
C ILE A 256 4.71 6.03 12.48
N ALA A 257 4.08 6.10 11.32
CA ALA A 257 3.77 7.36 10.66
C ALA A 257 2.94 8.29 11.55
N GLY A 258 3.37 9.54 11.66
CA GLY A 258 2.67 10.57 12.45
C GLY A 258 2.78 10.40 13.98
N ALA A 259 3.51 9.41 14.49
CA ALA A 259 3.74 9.29 15.92
C ALA A 259 4.71 10.39 16.38
N THR A 260 4.20 11.31 17.21
CA THR A 260 4.98 12.45 17.72
C THR A 260 5.81 12.09 18.96
N TYR A 261 5.45 11.04 19.69
CA TYR A 261 6.16 10.55 20.88
C TYR A 261 6.09 9.01 20.97
N LYS A 262 7.07 8.42 21.68
CA LYS A 262 7.20 6.97 21.81
C LYS A 262 5.95 6.27 22.37
N GLY A 263 5.22 6.89 23.29
CA GLY A 263 4.02 6.33 23.88
C GLY A 263 2.85 6.13 22.94
N GLU A 264 2.82 6.89 21.82
CA GLU A 264 1.73 6.79 20.84
C GLU A 264 1.76 5.48 20.06
N ILE A 265 2.94 5.02 19.65
CA ILE A 265 3.13 3.70 19.01
C ILE A 265 2.70 2.59 19.98
N GLU A 266 3.02 2.75 21.26
CA GLU A 266 2.63 1.81 22.30
C GLU A 266 1.11 1.74 22.49
N GLU A 267 0.43 2.88 22.49
CA GLU A 267 -1.03 2.94 22.60
C GLU A 267 -1.73 2.33 21.39
N ARG A 268 -1.27 2.64 20.17
CA ARG A 268 -1.77 2.05 18.92
C ARG A 268 -1.63 0.53 18.94
N LEU A 269 -0.44 0.01 19.31
CA LEU A 269 -0.19 -1.42 19.37
C LEU A 269 -1.04 -2.11 20.47
N LYS A 270 -1.23 -1.49 21.64
CA LYS A 270 -2.15 -1.98 22.68
C LYS A 270 -3.59 -2.05 22.18
N GLY A 271 -4.03 -1.04 21.44
CA GLY A 271 -5.35 -1.03 20.81
C GLY A 271 -5.55 -2.21 19.85
N ILE A 272 -4.58 -2.42 18.94
CA ILE A 272 -4.58 -3.55 17.99
C ILE A 272 -4.65 -4.89 18.75
N ILE A 273 -3.80 -5.10 19.75
CA ILE A 273 -3.77 -6.33 20.55
C ILE A 273 -5.10 -6.57 21.28
N LYS A 274 -5.71 -5.52 21.82
CA LYS A 274 -7.01 -5.62 22.49
C LYS A 274 -8.12 -6.06 21.54
N GLU A 275 -8.14 -5.50 20.34
CA GLU A 275 -9.10 -5.86 19.30
C GLU A 275 -8.88 -7.29 18.78
N LEU A 276 -7.62 -7.69 18.53
CA LEU A 276 -7.26 -9.08 18.17
C LEU A 276 -7.72 -10.08 19.23
N SER A 277 -7.46 -9.78 20.51
CA SER A 277 -7.89 -10.64 21.63
C SER A 277 -9.41 -10.76 21.74
N ALA A 278 -10.14 -9.72 21.36
CA ALA A 278 -11.61 -9.74 21.31
C ALA A 278 -12.15 -10.52 20.13
N HIS A 279 -11.43 -10.55 19.01
CA HIS A 279 -11.78 -11.34 17.82
C HIS A 279 -11.69 -12.86 18.06
N GLY A 280 -10.81 -13.30 18.94
CA GLY A 280 -10.65 -14.71 19.36
C GLY A 280 -9.98 -15.62 18.33
N ASN A 281 -10.26 -15.47 17.04
CA ASN A 281 -9.74 -16.29 15.93
C ASN A 281 -8.88 -15.46 14.98
N ALA A 282 -7.87 -14.77 15.52
CA ALA A 282 -7.02 -13.87 14.75
C ALA A 282 -5.54 -14.20 14.94
N ILE A 283 -4.78 -14.12 13.86
CA ILE A 283 -3.33 -14.24 13.82
C ILE A 283 -2.76 -12.88 13.41
N LEU A 284 -1.86 -12.33 14.20
CA LEU A 284 -1.12 -11.12 13.85
C LEU A 284 0.12 -11.50 13.06
N PHE A 285 0.18 -11.08 11.83
CA PHE A 285 1.36 -11.21 10.99
C PHE A 285 2.19 -9.93 11.02
N ILE A 286 3.47 -10.05 11.33
CA ILE A 286 4.41 -8.93 11.40
C ILE A 286 5.59 -9.24 10.48
N ASP A 287 5.60 -8.57 9.32
CA ASP A 287 6.79 -8.61 8.45
C ASP A 287 7.89 -7.72 9.04
N GLU A 288 9.13 -8.12 8.86
CA GLU A 288 10.30 -7.46 9.44
C GLU A 288 10.14 -7.15 10.95
N ILE A 289 9.68 -8.12 11.74
CA ILE A 289 9.41 -7.97 13.18
C ILE A 289 10.57 -7.33 13.95
N HIS A 290 11.80 -7.46 13.46
CA HIS A 290 12.99 -6.86 14.05
C HIS A 290 12.90 -5.32 14.10
N THR A 291 12.18 -4.66 13.20
CA THR A 291 12.00 -3.21 13.19
C THR A 291 11.26 -2.69 14.44
N LEU A 292 10.35 -3.50 14.99
CA LEU A 292 9.62 -3.18 16.20
C LEU A 292 10.41 -3.50 17.48
N ILE A 293 11.46 -4.34 17.39
CA ILE A 293 12.23 -4.84 18.53
C ILE A 293 13.53 -4.08 18.70
N ASP A 294 14.11 -3.55 17.62
CA ASP A 294 15.42 -2.87 17.63
C ASP A 294 15.38 -1.61 18.52
N PRO A 295 16.20 -1.57 19.59
CA PRO A 295 16.28 -0.39 20.45
C PRO A 295 16.76 0.88 19.72
N LYS A 296 17.47 0.72 18.61
CA LYS A 296 18.03 1.84 17.82
C LYS A 296 17.00 2.49 16.90
N SER A 297 15.95 1.77 16.51
CA SER A 297 14.90 2.28 15.62
C SER A 297 13.96 3.29 16.28
N GLY A 298 14.16 3.60 17.57
CA GLY A 298 13.26 4.48 18.31
C GLY A 298 11.97 3.80 18.82
N ASN A 299 11.70 2.57 18.38
CA ASN A 299 10.46 1.81 18.63
C ASN A 299 10.58 0.84 19.82
N SER A 300 11.56 1.02 20.70
CA SER A 300 11.85 0.11 21.83
C SER A 300 10.66 -0.19 22.74
N GLY A 301 9.61 0.64 22.70
CA GLY A 301 8.37 0.45 23.45
C GLY A 301 7.49 -0.69 22.90
N ALA A 302 7.49 -0.94 21.61
CA ALA A 302 6.68 -2.01 21.01
C ALA A 302 7.06 -3.41 21.54
N ALA A 303 8.36 -3.66 21.70
CA ALA A 303 8.86 -4.90 22.30
C ALA A 303 8.36 -5.11 23.73
N SER A 304 8.26 -4.02 24.54
CA SER A 304 7.81 -4.07 25.92
C SER A 304 6.33 -4.47 26.06
N ILE A 305 5.53 -4.22 25.02
CA ILE A 305 4.12 -4.57 24.94
C ILE A 305 3.93 -5.99 24.41
N LEU A 306 4.62 -6.34 23.31
CA LEU A 306 4.50 -7.67 22.71
C LEU A 306 4.93 -8.80 23.66
N LYS A 307 6.03 -8.62 24.42
CA LYS A 307 6.55 -9.62 25.33
C LYS A 307 5.54 -10.14 26.35
N PRO A 308 4.85 -9.27 27.14
CA PRO A 308 3.85 -9.75 28.10
C PRO A 308 2.62 -10.35 27.44
N GLU A 309 2.17 -9.86 26.30
CA GLU A 309 0.97 -10.38 25.62
C GLU A 309 1.22 -11.76 24.99
N LEU A 310 2.39 -11.96 24.38
CA LEU A 310 2.86 -13.28 23.97
C LEU A 310 3.01 -14.24 25.15
N ALA A 311 3.41 -13.73 26.33
CA ALA A 311 3.54 -14.53 27.54
C ALA A 311 2.20 -15.00 28.09
N LYS A 312 1.15 -14.19 27.99
CA LYS A 312 -0.21 -14.52 28.43
C LYS A 312 -0.91 -15.49 27.45
N GLY A 313 -0.46 -15.58 26.21
CA GLY A 313 -1.11 -16.38 25.16
C GLY A 313 -2.41 -15.74 24.65
N ASN A 314 -2.59 -14.43 24.81
CA ASN A 314 -3.77 -13.70 24.37
C ASN A 314 -3.82 -13.49 22.87
N ILE A 315 -2.69 -13.58 22.20
CA ILE A 315 -2.52 -13.38 20.76
C ILE A 315 -1.63 -14.46 20.16
N THR A 316 -1.91 -14.81 18.91
CA THR A 316 -1.06 -15.66 18.09
C THR A 316 -0.33 -14.79 17.09
N VAL A 317 0.99 -14.92 16.98
CA VAL A 317 1.83 -14.07 16.14
C VAL A 317 2.65 -14.90 15.18
N ILE A 318 2.67 -14.48 13.92
CA ILE A 318 3.64 -14.93 12.90
C ILE A 318 4.59 -13.74 12.66
N GLY A 319 5.84 -13.88 13.03
CA GLY A 319 6.88 -12.90 12.74
C GLY A 319 7.76 -13.36 11.60
N VAL A 320 8.22 -12.43 10.78
CA VAL A 320 9.21 -12.67 9.71
C VAL A 320 10.43 -11.81 9.94
N THR A 321 11.63 -12.38 9.75
CA THR A 321 12.89 -11.65 9.85
C THR A 321 14.00 -12.32 9.05
N THR A 322 15.16 -11.69 8.93
CA THR A 322 16.36 -12.29 8.36
C THR A 322 17.12 -13.12 9.41
N VAL A 323 18.01 -14.01 8.95
CA VAL A 323 18.85 -14.81 9.85
C VAL A 323 19.77 -13.92 10.69
N ASP A 324 20.31 -12.85 10.07
CA ASP A 324 21.24 -11.94 10.74
C ASP A 324 20.56 -11.10 11.82
N GLU A 325 19.35 -10.59 11.52
CA GLU A 325 18.57 -9.79 12.49
C GLU A 325 18.04 -10.68 13.63
N TYR A 326 17.65 -11.92 13.34
CA TYR A 326 17.30 -12.89 14.37
C TYR A 326 18.43 -13.08 15.37
N ARG A 327 19.65 -13.36 14.88
CA ARG A 327 20.84 -13.57 15.74
C ARG A 327 21.23 -12.34 16.53
N LYS A 328 21.05 -11.14 15.97
CA LYS A 328 21.42 -9.88 16.63
C LYS A 328 20.42 -9.41 17.69
N LEU A 329 19.12 -9.55 17.40
CA LEU A 329 18.07 -8.85 18.15
C LEU A 329 17.13 -9.79 18.92
N ILE A 330 16.82 -10.99 18.39
CA ILE A 330 15.79 -11.86 18.96
C ILE A 330 16.42 -13.01 19.75
N GLU A 331 17.43 -13.68 19.23
CA GLU A 331 18.08 -14.80 19.87
C GLU A 331 18.68 -14.45 21.25
N PRO A 332 19.31 -13.27 21.44
CA PRO A 332 19.83 -12.85 22.74
C PRO A 332 18.71 -12.48 23.74
N ASP A 333 17.51 -12.16 23.25
CA ASP A 333 16.37 -11.86 24.10
C ASP A 333 15.62 -13.12 24.49
N HIS A 334 16.06 -13.73 25.61
CA HIS A 334 15.49 -14.97 26.11
C HIS A 334 13.97 -14.90 26.39
N ALA A 335 13.42 -13.71 26.63
CA ALA A 335 11.99 -13.55 26.89
C ALA A 335 11.16 -13.69 25.60
N LEU A 336 11.64 -13.13 24.50
CA LEU A 336 11.03 -13.28 23.17
C LEU A 336 11.31 -14.66 22.58
N ASN A 337 12.57 -15.09 22.57
CA ASN A 337 12.99 -16.34 21.94
C ASN A 337 12.23 -17.56 22.50
N ARG A 338 11.91 -17.58 23.81
CA ARG A 338 11.10 -18.66 24.40
C ARG A 338 9.63 -18.67 23.96
N ARG A 339 9.13 -17.61 23.36
CA ARG A 339 7.73 -17.48 22.95
C ARG A 339 7.48 -17.82 21.50
N PHE A 340 8.51 -17.80 20.70
CA PHE A 340 8.45 -18.18 19.30
C PHE A 340 9.04 -19.58 19.08
N GLU A 341 8.47 -20.30 18.13
CA GLU A 341 9.10 -21.45 17.50
C GLU A 341 9.68 -21.00 16.17
N VAL A 342 10.97 -21.29 15.97
CA VAL A 342 11.70 -20.82 14.79
C VAL A 342 11.47 -21.75 13.61
N LEU A 343 10.96 -21.21 12.52
CA LEU A 343 10.81 -21.88 11.22
C LEU A 343 11.85 -21.31 10.24
N GLN A 344 12.85 -22.09 9.92
CA GLN A 344 13.86 -21.67 8.95
C GLN A 344 13.43 -21.96 7.52
N VAL A 345 13.41 -20.93 6.68
CA VAL A 345 13.14 -21.01 5.25
C VAL A 345 14.44 -20.83 4.49
N SER A 346 14.87 -21.87 3.80
CA SER A 346 16.06 -21.85 2.96
C SER A 346 15.75 -21.53 1.51
N GLU A 347 16.79 -21.11 0.79
CA GLU A 347 16.72 -20.91 -0.66
C GLU A 347 16.24 -22.21 -1.35
N PRO A 348 15.24 -22.16 -2.23
CA PRO A 348 14.78 -23.34 -2.96
C PRO A 348 15.81 -23.82 -3.96
N ASP A 349 15.75 -25.10 -4.32
CA ASP A 349 16.55 -25.63 -5.41
C ASP A 349 16.09 -25.11 -6.78
N LEU A 350 16.87 -25.39 -7.83
CA LEU A 350 16.57 -24.90 -9.18
C LEU A 350 15.21 -25.44 -9.70
N ALA A 351 14.94 -26.72 -9.47
CA ALA A 351 13.71 -27.34 -9.96
C ALA A 351 12.46 -26.77 -9.26
N SER A 352 12.51 -26.64 -7.94
CA SER A 352 11.44 -25.99 -7.17
C SER A 352 11.26 -24.53 -7.58
N THR A 353 12.34 -23.81 -7.87
CA THR A 353 12.28 -22.42 -8.35
C THR A 353 11.58 -22.32 -9.69
N VAL A 354 11.88 -23.20 -10.64
CA VAL A 354 11.19 -23.25 -11.95
C VAL A 354 9.70 -23.44 -11.76
N ASN A 355 9.27 -24.40 -10.92
CA ASN A 355 7.86 -24.63 -10.64
C ASN A 355 7.19 -23.42 -9.97
N MET A 356 7.86 -22.72 -9.05
CA MET A 356 7.36 -21.50 -8.43
C MET A 356 7.13 -20.41 -9.45
N ILE A 357 8.10 -20.20 -10.36
CA ILE A 357 8.00 -19.21 -11.43
C ILE A 357 6.89 -19.56 -12.41
N GLN A 358 6.80 -20.84 -12.82
CA GLN A 358 5.77 -21.31 -13.73
C GLN A 358 4.37 -21.06 -13.18
N ALA A 359 4.15 -21.26 -11.87
CA ALA A 359 2.88 -20.96 -11.23
C ALA A 359 2.52 -19.46 -11.22
N ALA A 360 3.51 -18.57 -11.26
CA ALA A 360 3.31 -17.12 -11.29
C ALA A 360 3.33 -16.54 -12.72
N LEU A 361 3.71 -17.34 -13.72
CA LEU A 361 4.05 -16.87 -15.07
C LEU A 361 2.88 -16.18 -15.77
N GLU A 362 1.68 -16.78 -15.73
CA GLU A 362 0.46 -16.24 -16.36
C GLU A 362 0.19 -14.78 -15.97
N ARG A 363 0.48 -14.43 -14.72
CA ARG A 363 0.33 -13.06 -14.23
C ARG A 363 1.31 -12.08 -14.88
N TYR A 364 2.58 -12.47 -15.02
CA TYR A 364 3.60 -11.64 -15.66
C TYR A 364 3.33 -11.49 -17.14
N GLU A 365 2.96 -12.57 -17.82
CA GLU A 365 2.56 -12.56 -19.23
C GLU A 365 1.35 -11.65 -19.48
N SER A 366 0.33 -11.77 -18.64
CA SER A 366 -0.88 -10.93 -18.72
C SER A 366 -0.58 -9.44 -18.49
N TYR A 367 0.30 -9.12 -17.53
CA TYR A 367 0.67 -7.73 -17.22
C TYR A 367 1.54 -7.10 -18.31
N HIS A 368 2.49 -7.84 -18.84
CA HIS A 368 3.40 -7.34 -19.87
C HIS A 368 2.85 -7.49 -21.28
N GLY A 369 1.89 -8.39 -21.52
CA GLY A 369 1.38 -8.73 -22.85
C GLY A 369 2.41 -9.45 -23.72
N VAL A 370 3.32 -10.21 -23.09
CA VAL A 370 4.42 -10.93 -23.73
C VAL A 370 4.41 -12.36 -23.22
N GLY A 371 4.39 -13.35 -24.12
CA GLY A 371 4.50 -14.77 -23.76
C GLY A 371 5.94 -15.17 -23.43
N VAL A 372 6.08 -16.16 -22.56
CA VAL A 372 7.36 -16.73 -22.13
C VAL A 372 7.39 -18.19 -22.49
N ASP A 373 8.45 -18.63 -23.17
CA ASP A 373 8.66 -20.05 -23.39
C ASP A 373 9.04 -20.76 -22.08
N VAL A 374 8.18 -21.68 -21.65
CA VAL A 374 8.34 -22.45 -20.41
C VAL A 374 9.66 -23.25 -20.42
N ASP A 375 10.09 -23.74 -21.59
CA ASP A 375 11.33 -24.52 -21.74
C ASP A 375 12.58 -23.66 -21.47
N SER A 376 12.49 -22.34 -21.56
CA SER A 376 13.58 -21.41 -21.24
C SER A 376 13.74 -21.12 -19.74
N LEU A 377 12.75 -21.44 -18.92
CA LEU A 377 12.75 -21.12 -17.47
C LEU A 377 13.92 -21.75 -16.69
N PRO A 378 14.29 -23.05 -16.93
CA PRO A 378 15.43 -23.65 -16.23
C PRO A 378 16.74 -22.91 -16.46
N GLU A 379 16.96 -22.45 -17.68
CA GLU A 379 18.15 -21.68 -18.04
C GLU A 379 18.12 -20.30 -17.41
N CYS A 380 16.98 -19.62 -17.45
CA CYS A 380 16.77 -18.34 -16.81
C CYS A 380 17.08 -18.40 -15.29
N VAL A 381 16.58 -19.43 -14.60
CA VAL A 381 16.84 -19.65 -13.17
C VAL A 381 18.34 -19.93 -12.91
N ALA A 382 19.00 -20.72 -13.78
CA ALA A 382 20.43 -21.00 -13.67
C ALA A 382 21.28 -19.73 -13.88
N LEU A 383 20.91 -18.88 -14.83
CA LEU A 383 21.55 -17.59 -15.08
C LEU A 383 21.35 -16.63 -13.91
N ALA A 384 20.13 -16.52 -13.38
CA ALA A 384 19.84 -15.70 -12.21
C ALA A 384 20.72 -16.13 -11.01
N LYS A 385 20.78 -17.43 -10.72
CA LYS A 385 21.63 -17.97 -9.65
C LYS A 385 23.12 -17.67 -9.84
N ARG A 386 23.59 -17.71 -11.09
CA ARG A 386 25.01 -17.50 -11.42
C ARG A 386 25.42 -16.04 -11.33
N TYR A 387 24.59 -15.13 -11.81
CA TYR A 387 24.95 -13.73 -12.01
C TYR A 387 24.35 -12.76 -10.99
N VAL A 388 23.15 -13.04 -10.43
CA VAL A 388 22.51 -12.17 -9.44
C VAL A 388 22.89 -12.64 -8.05
N LYS A 389 24.06 -12.24 -7.56
CA LYS A 389 24.62 -12.72 -6.27
C LYS A 389 24.04 -12.02 -5.04
N GLU A 390 23.45 -10.85 -5.23
CA GLU A 390 22.92 -10.00 -4.16
C GLU A 390 21.54 -10.46 -3.65
N ARG A 391 20.86 -11.30 -4.43
CA ARG A 391 19.51 -11.81 -4.14
C ARG A 391 19.51 -13.33 -4.19
N ARG A 392 18.57 -13.94 -3.42
CA ARG A 392 18.34 -15.38 -3.41
C ARG A 392 17.22 -15.77 -4.36
N LEU A 393 17.17 -17.06 -4.74
CA LEU A 393 16.03 -17.62 -5.42
C LEU A 393 14.84 -17.75 -4.44
N PRO A 394 13.59 -17.57 -4.90
CA PRO A 394 13.17 -17.34 -6.30
C PRO A 394 13.22 -15.87 -6.73
N ASP A 395 13.40 -14.89 -5.82
CA ASP A 395 13.31 -13.46 -6.07
C ASP A 395 14.26 -13.00 -7.19
N ALA A 396 15.50 -13.49 -7.19
CA ALA A 396 16.49 -13.17 -8.22
C ALA A 396 16.02 -13.55 -9.63
N ALA A 397 15.35 -14.70 -9.78
CA ALA A 397 14.89 -15.18 -11.07
C ALA A 397 13.59 -14.48 -11.51
N ILE A 398 12.70 -14.21 -10.57
CA ILE A 398 11.47 -13.45 -10.81
C ILE A 398 11.80 -12.02 -11.27
N ASP A 399 12.73 -11.33 -10.59
CA ASP A 399 13.17 -9.98 -10.97
C ASP A 399 13.83 -9.98 -12.37
N LEU A 400 14.59 -11.01 -12.70
CA LEU A 400 15.19 -11.15 -14.03
C LEU A 400 14.14 -11.28 -15.13
N ILE A 401 13.11 -12.12 -14.91
CA ILE A 401 12.02 -12.32 -15.85
C ILE A 401 11.19 -11.05 -16.00
N ASP A 402 10.79 -10.42 -14.90
CA ASP A 402 10.00 -9.19 -14.93
C ASP A 402 10.71 -8.05 -15.69
N ARG A 403 12.01 -7.86 -15.44
CA ARG A 403 12.83 -6.90 -16.17
C ARG A 403 12.94 -7.22 -17.65
N THR A 404 13.09 -8.50 -17.99
CA THR A 404 13.18 -8.95 -19.37
C THR A 404 11.88 -8.70 -20.11
N LEU A 405 10.74 -9.08 -19.52
CA LEU A 405 9.42 -8.85 -20.09
C LEU A 405 9.12 -7.35 -20.26
N SER A 406 9.50 -6.53 -19.28
CA SER A 406 9.38 -5.08 -19.37
C SER A 406 10.21 -4.51 -20.50
N ALA A 407 11.43 -4.99 -20.69
CA ALA A 407 12.30 -4.57 -21.80
C ALA A 407 11.72 -4.97 -23.16
N VAL A 408 11.23 -6.21 -23.30
CA VAL A 408 10.58 -6.69 -24.52
C VAL A 408 9.32 -5.89 -24.83
N LYS A 409 8.47 -5.63 -23.84
CA LYS A 409 7.27 -4.78 -23.98
C LYS A 409 7.63 -3.38 -24.50
N MET A 410 8.66 -2.76 -23.92
CA MET A 410 9.14 -1.45 -24.34
C MET A 410 9.65 -1.48 -25.79
N ILE A 411 10.39 -2.53 -26.16
CA ILE A 411 10.89 -2.73 -27.53
C ILE A 411 9.73 -2.88 -28.49
N ASN A 412 8.72 -3.70 -28.18
CA ASN A 412 7.56 -3.92 -29.04
C ASN A 412 6.74 -2.62 -29.24
N GLN A 413 6.57 -1.84 -28.19
CA GLN A 413 5.78 -0.59 -28.26
C GLN A 413 6.50 0.58 -28.93
N SER A 414 7.81 0.72 -28.72
CA SER A 414 8.63 1.81 -29.27
C SER A 414 9.23 1.42 -30.60
N GLY A 415 9.65 0.18 -30.75
CA GLY A 415 10.35 -0.32 -31.94
C GLY A 415 9.49 -0.34 -33.20
N GLU A 416 8.19 -0.66 -33.10
CA GLU A 416 7.31 -0.64 -34.30
C GLU A 416 7.21 0.74 -34.94
N LYS A 417 7.13 1.81 -34.16
CA LYS A 417 7.08 3.19 -34.68
C LYS A 417 8.41 3.63 -35.26
N ASP A 418 9.50 3.31 -34.55
CA ASP A 418 10.84 3.68 -34.99
C ASP A 418 11.27 2.88 -36.23
N ILE A 419 10.91 1.58 -36.30
CA ILE A 419 11.17 0.70 -37.44
C ILE A 419 10.36 1.16 -38.65
N LYS A 420 9.06 1.44 -38.50
CA LYS A 420 8.22 1.95 -39.61
C LYS A 420 8.73 3.28 -40.12
N GLY A 421 9.09 4.22 -39.23
CA GLY A 421 9.63 5.51 -39.62
C GLY A 421 10.99 5.42 -40.30
N LEU A 422 11.86 4.50 -39.88
CA LEU A 422 13.16 4.27 -40.53
C LEU A 422 13.02 3.50 -41.85
N ALA A 423 12.10 2.56 -41.96
CA ALA A 423 11.78 1.85 -43.22
C ALA A 423 11.18 2.80 -44.27
N GLU A 424 10.29 3.71 -43.89
CA GLU A 424 9.75 4.75 -44.77
C GLU A 424 10.85 5.71 -45.23
N GLN A 425 11.78 6.09 -44.35
CA GLN A 425 12.94 6.91 -44.75
C GLN A 425 13.88 6.19 -45.71
N LEU A 426 14.14 4.90 -45.49
CA LEU A 426 14.94 4.07 -46.41
C LEU A 426 14.27 3.95 -47.77
N ALA A 427 12.98 3.61 -47.80
CA ALA A 427 12.22 3.51 -49.07
C ALA A 427 12.16 4.85 -49.80
N ALA A 428 12.03 5.98 -49.09
CA ALA A 428 12.07 7.31 -49.69
C ALA A 428 13.43 7.66 -50.29
N ILE A 429 14.55 7.24 -49.68
CA ILE A 429 15.91 7.43 -50.20
C ILE A 429 16.16 6.52 -51.38
N GLU A 430 15.62 5.30 -51.38
CA GLU A 430 15.74 4.35 -52.52
C GLU A 430 14.92 4.77 -53.72
N ALA A 431 13.75 5.36 -53.51
CA ALA A 431 12.86 5.85 -54.55
C ALA A 431 13.30 7.19 -55.18
N ALA A 432 14.23 7.91 -54.58
CA ALA A 432 14.71 9.19 -55.07
C ALA A 432 15.80 9.00 -56.14
N GLU A 433 15.41 8.64 -57.37
CA GLU A 433 16.30 8.43 -58.50
C GLU A 433 16.99 9.73 -59.00
N ASP A 434 16.48 10.91 -58.69
CA ASP A 434 16.97 12.22 -59.18
C ASP A 434 18.06 12.86 -58.28
N GLN A 435 18.53 12.21 -57.23
CA GLN A 435 19.53 12.79 -56.31
C GLN A 435 20.96 12.35 -56.68
N PRO A 436 21.97 13.22 -56.48
CA PRO A 436 23.38 12.87 -56.71
C PRO A 436 23.79 11.69 -55.83
N GLU A 437 24.50 10.73 -56.39
CA GLU A 437 24.91 9.47 -55.75
C GLU A 437 25.66 9.68 -54.41
N ALA A 438 26.44 10.77 -54.29
CA ALA A 438 27.15 11.16 -53.10
C ALA A 438 26.19 11.56 -51.93
N GLU A 439 25.12 12.29 -52.24
CA GLU A 439 24.14 12.75 -51.25
C GLU A 439 23.25 11.61 -50.76
N ARG A 440 22.92 10.69 -51.66
CA ARG A 440 22.20 9.45 -51.37
C ARG A 440 23.01 8.55 -50.43
N THR A 441 24.32 8.39 -50.69
CA THR A 441 25.23 7.58 -49.85
C THR A 441 25.38 8.17 -48.46
N GLU A 442 25.40 9.50 -48.32
CA GLU A 442 25.51 10.18 -47.05
C GLU A 442 24.22 10.06 -46.23
N LYS A 443 23.04 10.17 -46.85
CA LYS A 443 21.74 9.92 -46.22
C LYS A 443 21.59 8.47 -45.74
N LEU A 444 22.00 7.50 -46.53
CA LEU A 444 22.04 6.08 -46.17
C LEU A 444 22.97 5.81 -44.98
N ARG A 445 24.14 6.46 -44.94
CA ARG A 445 25.06 6.38 -43.80
C ARG A 445 24.43 6.94 -42.53
N LEU A 446 23.71 8.06 -42.59
CA LEU A 446 23.07 8.70 -41.48
C LEU A 446 21.92 7.85 -40.93
N VAL A 447 21.10 7.26 -41.81
CA VAL A 447 20.01 6.34 -41.41
C VAL A 447 20.58 5.08 -40.76
N ASN A 448 21.61 4.47 -41.33
CA ASN A 448 22.29 3.32 -40.78
C ASN A 448 22.96 3.62 -39.41
N PHE A 449 23.54 4.81 -39.26
CA PHE A 449 24.09 5.27 -37.99
C PHE A 449 22.97 5.46 -36.93
N THR A 450 21.84 6.03 -37.35
CA THR A 450 20.66 6.22 -36.46
C THR A 450 20.07 4.88 -36.06
N MET A 451 19.97 3.92 -37.01
CA MET A 451 19.53 2.55 -36.72
C MET A 451 20.44 1.89 -35.66
N LYS A 452 21.76 1.95 -35.87
CA LYS A 452 22.73 1.34 -34.91
C LYS A 452 22.73 1.96 -33.51
N ASN A 453 22.40 3.24 -33.38
CA ASN A 453 22.46 3.95 -32.12
C ASN A 453 21.10 4.06 -31.39
N ARG A 454 19.97 4.02 -32.11
CA ARG A 454 18.62 4.09 -31.53
C ARG A 454 17.96 2.74 -31.36
N LEU A 455 18.23 1.79 -32.26
CA LEU A 455 17.66 0.45 -32.11
C LEU A 455 18.55 -0.39 -31.21
N SER A 456 17.93 -1.14 -30.30
CA SER A 456 18.68 -2.12 -29.53
C SER A 456 19.29 -3.18 -30.44
N PRO A 457 20.40 -3.85 -30.05
CA PRO A 457 20.99 -4.94 -30.84
C PRO A 457 20.00 -6.04 -31.22
N ILE A 458 18.94 -6.21 -30.41
CA ILE A 458 17.84 -7.16 -30.62
C ILE A 458 16.98 -6.75 -31.81
N LEU A 459 16.57 -5.49 -31.88
CA LEU A 459 15.81 -4.95 -33.02
C LEU A 459 16.60 -4.94 -34.32
N LEU A 460 17.91 -4.75 -34.22
CA LEU A 460 18.82 -4.86 -35.39
C LEU A 460 18.89 -6.30 -35.90
N GLY A 461 18.90 -7.30 -35.03
CA GLY A 461 18.82 -8.72 -35.40
C GLY A 461 17.52 -9.06 -36.15
N MET A 462 16.38 -8.57 -35.66
CA MET A 462 15.07 -8.77 -36.30
C MET A 462 14.97 -8.12 -37.72
N LEU A 463 15.67 -7.00 -37.93
CA LEU A 463 15.70 -6.33 -39.25
C LEU A 463 16.62 -7.03 -40.25
N SER A 464 17.66 -7.75 -39.77
CA SER A 464 18.59 -8.48 -40.64
C SER A 464 18.02 -9.81 -41.13
N ASP A 465 17.09 -10.43 -40.38
CA ASP A 465 16.49 -11.73 -40.71
C ASP A 465 15.14 -11.61 -41.45
N GLY A 466 14.87 -10.50 -42.12
CA GLY A 466 13.59 -10.08 -42.74
C GLY A 466 12.95 -11.03 -43.77
N GLN A 467 13.11 -12.33 -43.67
CA GLN A 467 12.39 -13.36 -44.44
C GLN A 467 11.72 -14.46 -43.61
N ASN A 468 11.87 -14.47 -42.30
CA ASN A 468 11.14 -15.43 -41.45
C ASN A 468 10.40 -14.63 -40.37
N GLU A 469 9.07 -14.78 -40.31
CA GLU A 469 8.31 -14.39 -39.13
C GLU A 469 8.90 -15.18 -37.95
N PRO A 470 9.34 -14.51 -36.84
CA PRO A 470 9.84 -15.24 -35.67
C PRO A 470 8.70 -16.02 -35.08
N GLU A 471 8.78 -17.36 -35.14
CA GLU A 471 7.98 -18.20 -34.28
C GLU A 471 8.22 -17.77 -32.81
N SER A 472 7.20 -17.77 -31.98
CA SER A 472 7.20 -17.29 -30.58
C SER A 472 8.25 -17.94 -29.66
N SER A 473 9.04 -18.88 -30.16
CA SER A 473 10.12 -19.61 -29.46
C SER A 473 11.46 -18.88 -29.34
N ASP A 474 11.71 -17.80 -30.12
CA ASP A 474 13.04 -17.21 -30.21
C ASP A 474 13.38 -16.17 -29.12
N TYR A 475 12.42 -15.84 -28.24
CA TYR A 475 12.66 -14.86 -27.17
C TYR A 475 13.56 -15.37 -26.04
N GLY A 476 13.79 -16.66 -25.93
CA GLY A 476 14.76 -17.26 -24.98
C GLY A 476 16.20 -16.83 -25.24
N CYS A 477 16.56 -16.53 -26.49
CA CYS A 477 17.90 -16.07 -26.88
C CYS A 477 18.21 -14.63 -26.43
N LEU A 478 17.21 -13.82 -26.06
CA LEU A 478 17.37 -12.41 -25.69
C LEU A 478 18.06 -12.21 -24.33
N LEU A 479 18.09 -13.23 -23.49
CA LEU A 479 18.84 -13.22 -22.23
C LEU A 479 20.36 -13.22 -22.41
N TYR A 480 20.85 -13.62 -23.59
CA TYR A 480 22.29 -13.75 -23.86
C TYR A 480 22.98 -12.48 -24.36
N THR A 481 22.26 -11.46 -24.81
CA THR A 481 22.85 -10.36 -25.58
C THR A 481 22.98 -9.03 -24.85
N SER A 482 22.66 -8.96 -23.54
CA SER A 482 22.92 -7.76 -22.75
C SER A 482 24.31 -7.84 -22.10
N PRO A 483 25.36 -7.20 -22.67
CA PRO A 483 26.67 -7.15 -22.00
C PRO A 483 26.55 -6.37 -20.70
N SER A 484 27.01 -6.97 -19.61
CA SER A 484 27.11 -6.31 -18.32
C SER A 484 27.89 -4.99 -18.47
N PRO A 485 27.51 -3.90 -17.76
CA PRO A 485 28.31 -2.67 -17.72
C PRO A 485 29.76 -2.85 -17.31
N ARG A 486 30.11 -3.98 -16.67
CA ARG A 486 31.46 -4.34 -16.24
C ARG A 486 32.35 -4.94 -17.34
N ASP A 487 31.79 -5.41 -18.46
CA ASP A 487 32.58 -5.97 -19.56
C ASP A 487 33.12 -4.90 -20.53
N ARG A 488 32.84 -3.61 -20.25
CA ARG A 488 33.38 -2.48 -21.03
C ARG A 488 34.72 -1.93 -20.54
N SER A 489 35.34 -2.56 -19.53
CA SER A 489 36.63 -2.15 -18.97
C SER A 489 37.72 -3.25 -19.10
N LEU A 490 37.91 -3.73 -20.30
CA LEU A 490 39.13 -4.42 -20.75
C LEU A 490 39.49 -3.95 -22.16
#